data_921bdb00211b6c2f21a823ecad6e9213
#
_entry.id   921bdb00211b6c2f21a823ecad6e9213
#
_cell.length_a   1.000
_cell.length_b   1.000
_cell.length_c   1.000
_cell.angle_alpha   90.00
_cell.angle_beta   90.00
_cell.angle_gamma   90.00
#
_symmetry.space_group_name_H-M   'P 1'
#
loop_
_entity.id
_entity.type
_entity.pdbx_description
1 polymer ?
#
loop_
_entity_poly.entity_id
_entity_poly.type
_entity_poly.pdbx_seq_one_letter_code
_entity_poly.pdbx_strand_id
1 'polypeptide(L)'
;MKRLTSDNEMLGYELMKAYPNISCFSTTRHGGCSEGNYASFNCTGYCGDEAEHVQKNREILCELLPQKPLELIIPHQTHSTNIGVIDDACIRANKENRLEDIDAIITELPGYCLCISTADCIPVLLYDPTKQVIAAAHAGWRGTVGKIVAKTLAVMKERYASEEKDIKACIGPGISLAAFEVGDEVYETFRTAGFDMRRIARKEEKWHIDLWEANRLQLLGHGVKAENIEVAGICTYQNYLDFFSARRLGIRSGRILSGIMLHR
;
A
#
# COMPACT_ATOMS: atom_id res chain seq x y z
N MET A 1 5.62 -0.43 -13.51
CA MET A 1 4.19 0.01 -13.57
C MET A 1 3.87 0.70 -14.89
N LYS A 2 2.64 0.59 -15.37
CA LYS A 2 2.12 1.29 -16.56
C LYS A 2 0.89 2.10 -16.22
N ARG A 3 0.62 3.14 -17.03
CA ARG A 3 -0.65 3.90 -16.95
C ARG A 3 -1.83 2.97 -17.26
N LEU A 4 -2.87 3.03 -16.41
CA LEU A 4 -4.14 2.34 -16.62
C LEU A 4 -5.20 3.27 -17.21
N THR A 5 -5.06 4.59 -17.02
CA THR A 5 -5.97 5.63 -17.48
C THR A 5 -5.27 6.62 -18.40
N SER A 6 -6.03 7.31 -19.28
CA SER A 6 -5.51 8.25 -20.26
C SER A 6 -4.87 9.47 -19.60
N ASP A 7 -5.44 9.95 -18.51
CA ASP A 7 -5.07 11.19 -17.82
C ASP A 7 -4.13 10.97 -16.63
N ASN A 8 -3.52 9.77 -16.55
CA ASN A 8 -2.51 9.41 -15.56
C ASN A 8 -3.01 9.33 -14.11
N GLU A 9 -4.30 9.08 -13.87
CA GLU A 9 -4.87 8.97 -12.52
C GLU A 9 -4.43 7.68 -11.82
N MET A 10 -4.26 6.59 -12.58
CA MET A 10 -3.91 5.28 -12.05
C MET A 10 -2.78 4.59 -12.82
N LEU A 11 -1.94 3.89 -12.07
CA LEU A 11 -0.88 3.02 -12.56
C LEU A 11 -1.12 1.58 -12.15
N GLY A 12 -0.95 0.63 -13.09
CA GLY A 12 -1.05 -0.81 -12.83
C GLY A 12 0.31 -1.49 -12.75
N TYR A 13 0.32 -2.71 -12.23
CA TYR A 13 1.50 -3.55 -12.09
C TYR A 13 1.58 -4.57 -13.22
N GLU A 14 2.78 -4.74 -13.81
CA GLU A 14 3.00 -5.69 -14.91
C GLU A 14 2.75 -7.13 -14.49
N LEU A 15 3.21 -7.50 -13.29
CA LEU A 15 3.03 -8.82 -12.69
C LEU A 15 1.56 -9.24 -12.64
N MET A 16 0.67 -8.27 -12.36
CA MET A 16 -0.76 -8.55 -12.18
C MET A 16 -1.57 -8.62 -13.47
N LYS A 17 -0.98 -8.25 -14.62
CA LYS A 17 -1.66 -8.34 -15.94
C LYS A 17 -2.00 -9.77 -16.35
N ALA A 18 -1.28 -10.76 -15.83
CA ALA A 18 -1.57 -12.16 -16.08
C ALA A 18 -2.88 -12.63 -15.39
N TYR A 19 -3.49 -11.80 -14.56
CA TYR A 19 -4.66 -12.14 -13.73
C TYR A 19 -5.82 -11.20 -14.03
N PRO A 20 -6.66 -11.49 -15.05
CA PRO A 20 -7.76 -10.61 -15.48
C PRO A 20 -8.91 -10.53 -14.47
N ASN A 21 -8.93 -11.42 -13.48
CA ASN A 21 -9.93 -11.49 -12.42
C ASN A 21 -9.62 -10.57 -11.22
N ILE A 22 -8.58 -9.75 -11.30
CA ILE A 22 -8.26 -8.77 -10.26
C ILE A 22 -8.02 -7.37 -10.85
N SER A 23 -8.29 -6.35 -10.05
CA SER A 23 -7.74 -5.01 -10.20
C SER A 23 -6.61 -4.81 -9.20
N CYS A 24 -5.46 -4.31 -9.64
CA CYS A 24 -4.32 -4.00 -8.77
C CYS A 24 -3.64 -2.72 -9.28
N PHE A 25 -3.65 -1.66 -8.45
CA PHE A 25 -3.29 -0.32 -8.89
C PHE A 25 -2.66 0.53 -7.78
N SER A 26 -2.05 1.65 -8.17
CA SER A 26 -1.79 2.81 -7.33
C SER A 26 -2.28 4.06 -8.04
N THR A 27 -2.98 4.95 -7.33
CA THR A 27 -3.36 6.26 -7.87
C THR A 27 -2.14 7.17 -7.96
N THR A 28 -2.23 8.18 -8.79
CA THR A 28 -1.38 9.37 -8.72
C THR A 28 -2.13 10.47 -7.94
N ARG A 29 -1.64 11.70 -8.00
CA ARG A 29 -2.36 12.85 -7.45
C ARG A 29 -3.26 13.57 -8.47
N HIS A 30 -3.38 13.06 -9.71
CA HIS A 30 -4.11 13.69 -10.81
C HIS A 30 -5.53 13.16 -10.93
N GLY A 31 -6.43 13.96 -11.54
CA GLY A 31 -7.77 13.55 -11.94
C GLY A 31 -8.85 13.71 -10.87
N GLY A 32 -8.53 14.27 -9.72
CA GLY A 32 -9.50 14.55 -8.65
C GLY A 32 -9.96 16.00 -8.58
N CYS A 33 -10.70 16.33 -7.51
CA CYS A 33 -11.29 17.66 -7.26
C CYS A 33 -10.80 18.33 -5.98
N SER A 34 -9.92 17.68 -5.19
CA SER A 34 -9.36 18.31 -3.99
C SER A 34 -8.42 19.47 -4.36
N GLU A 35 -8.24 20.43 -3.43
CA GLU A 35 -7.49 21.66 -3.65
C GLU A 35 -6.26 21.78 -2.73
N GLY A 36 -5.42 22.79 -2.98
CA GLY A 36 -4.24 23.10 -2.16
C GLY A 36 -3.27 21.92 -2.05
N ASN A 37 -2.86 21.56 -0.83
CA ASN A 37 -1.96 20.43 -0.56
C ASN A 37 -2.59 19.06 -0.82
N TYR A 38 -3.91 19.00 -1.04
CA TYR A 38 -4.66 17.78 -1.35
C TYR A 38 -4.92 17.62 -2.87
N ALA A 39 -4.54 18.63 -3.66
CA ALA A 39 -4.76 18.66 -5.11
C ALA A 39 -4.00 17.52 -5.82
N SER A 40 -4.77 16.70 -6.53
CA SER A 40 -6.21 16.76 -6.72
C SER A 40 -6.95 15.48 -6.29
N PHE A 41 -6.31 14.29 -6.41
CA PHE A 41 -6.96 12.98 -6.28
C PHE A 41 -6.74 12.34 -4.91
N ASN A 42 -7.05 13.10 -3.84
CA ASN A 42 -6.99 12.55 -2.48
C ASN A 42 -8.29 11.82 -2.13
N CYS A 43 -8.20 10.50 -1.86
CA CYS A 43 -9.33 9.67 -1.44
C CYS A 43 -9.36 9.38 0.07
N THR A 44 -8.49 10.02 0.87
CA THR A 44 -8.29 9.72 2.29
C THR A 44 -8.88 10.81 3.18
N GLY A 45 -9.87 10.45 4.01
CA GLY A 45 -10.62 11.42 4.81
C GLY A 45 -9.90 11.90 6.08
N TYR A 46 -9.00 11.10 6.65
CA TYR A 46 -8.35 11.40 7.94
C TYR A 46 -7.08 12.27 7.84
N CYS A 47 -6.75 12.78 6.67
CA CYS A 47 -5.57 13.66 6.46
C CYS A 47 -5.89 15.16 6.50
N GLY A 48 -7.16 15.54 6.65
CA GLY A 48 -7.62 16.93 6.84
C GLY A 48 -8.13 17.61 5.58
N ASP A 49 -8.46 16.89 4.53
CA ASP A 49 -9.14 17.38 3.33
C ASP A 49 -10.64 17.54 3.55
N GLU A 50 -11.30 18.27 2.67
CA GLU A 50 -12.76 18.46 2.66
C GLU A 50 -13.48 17.13 2.38
N ALA A 51 -14.45 16.76 3.22
CA ALA A 51 -15.16 15.49 3.13
C ALA A 51 -15.89 15.29 1.79
N GLU A 52 -16.44 16.38 1.22
CA GLU A 52 -17.11 16.34 -0.09
C GLU A 52 -16.12 16.05 -1.23
N HIS A 53 -14.92 16.63 -1.19
CA HIS A 53 -13.87 16.35 -2.17
C HIS A 53 -13.41 14.87 -2.09
N VAL A 54 -13.17 14.38 -0.88
CA VAL A 54 -12.78 12.99 -0.65
C VAL A 54 -13.84 12.03 -1.18
N GLN A 55 -15.12 12.29 -0.90
CA GLN A 55 -16.22 11.46 -1.37
C GLN A 55 -16.30 11.44 -2.90
N LYS A 56 -16.21 12.62 -3.53
CA LYS A 56 -16.23 12.73 -5.00
C LYS A 56 -15.02 12.03 -5.65
N ASN A 57 -13.84 12.14 -5.06
CA ASN A 57 -12.64 11.43 -5.53
C ASN A 57 -12.81 9.91 -5.43
N ARG A 58 -13.43 9.40 -4.37
CA ARG A 58 -13.77 7.97 -4.25
C ARG A 58 -14.75 7.51 -5.31
N GLU A 59 -15.73 8.34 -5.66
CA GLU A 59 -16.68 8.06 -6.75
C GLU A 59 -15.94 7.99 -8.09
N ILE A 60 -15.08 8.97 -8.39
CA ILE A 60 -14.22 8.96 -9.59
C ILE A 60 -13.37 7.69 -9.63
N LEU A 61 -12.72 7.32 -8.53
CA LEU A 61 -11.93 6.09 -8.45
C LEU A 61 -12.76 4.84 -8.80
N CYS A 62 -13.98 4.75 -8.26
CA CYS A 62 -14.88 3.62 -8.53
C CYS A 62 -15.27 3.54 -10.02
N GLU A 63 -15.42 4.67 -10.70
CA GLU A 63 -15.74 4.70 -12.14
C GLU A 63 -14.52 4.38 -13.03
N LEU A 64 -13.30 4.64 -12.56
CA LEU A 64 -12.05 4.32 -13.28
C LEU A 64 -11.70 2.83 -13.23
N LEU A 65 -12.23 2.07 -12.26
CA LEU A 65 -11.95 0.64 -12.13
C LEU A 65 -12.70 -0.19 -13.17
N PRO A 66 -12.10 -1.25 -13.74
CA PRO A 66 -12.74 -2.12 -14.74
C PRO A 66 -14.06 -2.75 -14.26
N GLN A 67 -14.17 -2.97 -12.98
CA GLN A 67 -15.40 -3.37 -12.31
C GLN A 67 -15.62 -2.47 -11.09
N LYS A 68 -16.81 -1.87 -10.99
CA LYS A 68 -17.18 -1.03 -9.86
C LYS A 68 -17.21 -1.87 -8.57
N PRO A 69 -16.45 -1.46 -7.52
CA PRO A 69 -16.44 -2.16 -6.25
C PRO A 69 -17.79 -2.05 -5.53
N LEU A 70 -18.10 -3.04 -4.70
CA LEU A 70 -19.18 -2.96 -3.71
C LEU A 70 -18.85 -1.92 -2.64
N GLU A 71 -17.58 -1.90 -2.23
CA GLU A 71 -17.06 -0.95 -1.25
C GLU A 71 -15.54 -0.78 -1.41
N LEU A 72 -15.05 0.46 -1.20
CA LEU A 72 -13.64 0.73 -0.97
C LEU A 72 -13.34 0.55 0.53
N ILE A 73 -12.52 -0.44 0.88
CA ILE A 73 -12.12 -0.72 2.24
C ILE A 73 -10.82 0.04 2.54
N ILE A 74 -10.93 1.15 3.24
CA ILE A 74 -9.80 2.05 3.56
C ILE A 74 -9.67 2.11 5.09
N PRO A 75 -8.67 1.46 5.72
CA PRO A 75 -8.48 1.52 7.16
C PRO A 75 -7.91 2.87 7.63
N HIS A 76 -8.14 3.20 8.89
CA HIS A 76 -7.42 4.28 9.55
C HIS A 76 -6.08 3.75 10.04
N GLN A 77 -5.04 4.03 9.27
CA GLN A 77 -3.67 3.55 9.49
C GLN A 77 -2.94 4.42 10.50
N THR A 78 -2.29 3.80 11.48
CA THR A 78 -1.58 4.48 12.58
C THR A 78 -0.09 4.12 12.63
N HIS A 79 0.43 3.45 11.61
CA HIS A 79 1.78 2.87 11.55
C HIS A 79 1.96 1.72 12.56
N SER A 80 0.90 1.02 12.89
CA SER A 80 0.89 -0.20 13.69
C SER A 80 1.32 -1.43 12.88
N THR A 81 1.10 -2.62 13.42
CA THR A 81 1.20 -3.88 12.69
C THR A 81 -0.07 -4.72 12.83
N ASN A 82 -1.18 -4.05 13.12
CA ASN A 82 -2.48 -4.69 13.26
C ASN A 82 -3.05 -5.05 11.88
N ILE A 83 -3.65 -6.21 11.79
CA ILE A 83 -4.18 -6.78 10.55
C ILE A 83 -5.67 -7.02 10.73
N GLY A 84 -6.47 -6.44 9.83
CA GLY A 84 -7.91 -6.65 9.75
C GLY A 84 -8.24 -7.73 8.70
N VAL A 85 -9.10 -8.67 9.08
CA VAL A 85 -9.67 -9.60 8.14
C VAL A 85 -11.06 -9.11 7.75
N ILE A 86 -11.27 -8.91 6.46
CA ILE A 86 -12.53 -8.43 5.89
C ILE A 86 -13.33 -9.66 5.46
N ASP A 87 -14.17 -10.13 6.34
CA ASP A 87 -15.11 -11.22 6.15
C ASP A 87 -16.56 -10.73 6.27
N ASP A 88 -17.52 -11.61 6.09
CA ASP A 88 -18.94 -11.26 6.20
C ASP A 88 -19.33 -10.66 7.55
N ALA A 89 -18.66 -11.06 8.63
CA ALA A 89 -18.91 -10.50 9.96
C ALA A 89 -18.39 -9.05 10.02
N CYS A 90 -17.21 -8.80 9.49
CA CYS A 90 -16.63 -7.46 9.39
C CYS A 90 -17.50 -6.55 8.50
N ILE A 91 -18.00 -7.05 7.35
CA ILE A 91 -18.86 -6.26 6.45
C ILE A 91 -20.19 -5.89 7.12
N ARG A 92 -20.77 -6.79 7.93
CA ARG A 92 -22.01 -6.53 8.68
C ARG A 92 -21.81 -5.67 9.94
N ALA A 93 -20.58 -5.53 10.44
CA ALA A 93 -20.28 -4.71 11.60
C ALA A 93 -20.51 -3.22 11.33
N ASN A 94 -20.69 -2.44 12.41
CA ASN A 94 -20.78 -0.98 12.30
C ASN A 94 -19.52 -0.41 11.64
N LYS A 95 -19.70 0.40 10.59
CA LYS A 95 -18.60 0.95 9.77
C LYS A 95 -17.70 1.93 10.54
N GLU A 96 -18.21 2.59 11.58
CA GLU A 96 -17.51 3.71 12.24
C GLU A 96 -16.20 3.33 12.91
N ASN A 97 -16.07 2.09 13.46
CA ASN A 97 -14.87 1.69 14.22
C ASN A 97 -14.25 0.37 13.78
N ARG A 98 -14.75 -0.28 12.73
CA ARG A 98 -14.29 -1.63 12.33
C ARG A 98 -12.87 -1.68 11.78
N LEU A 99 -12.32 -0.53 11.37
CA LEU A 99 -11.03 -0.40 10.70
C LEU A 99 -10.08 0.60 11.38
N GLU A 100 -10.32 0.89 12.67
CA GLU A 100 -9.42 1.74 13.46
C GLU A 100 -8.13 0.99 13.82
N ASP A 101 -7.00 1.70 13.76
CA ASP A 101 -5.67 1.19 14.10
C ASP A 101 -5.31 -0.09 13.33
N ILE A 102 -5.65 -0.14 12.04
CA ILE A 102 -5.37 -1.26 11.14
C ILE A 102 -4.45 -0.79 10.03
N ASP A 103 -3.32 -1.47 9.86
CA ASP A 103 -2.30 -1.14 8.86
C ASP A 103 -2.14 -2.22 7.77
N ALA A 104 -2.83 -3.36 7.89
CA ALA A 104 -2.99 -4.30 6.78
C ALA A 104 -4.38 -4.92 6.80
N ILE A 105 -4.91 -5.22 5.62
CA ILE A 105 -6.24 -5.81 5.44
C ILE A 105 -6.17 -6.98 4.46
N ILE A 106 -6.99 -8.02 4.71
CA ILE A 106 -7.01 -9.27 3.94
C ILE A 106 -8.44 -9.68 3.67
N THR A 107 -8.72 -10.21 2.48
CA THR A 107 -10.04 -10.79 2.15
C THR A 107 -9.94 -11.87 1.06
N GLU A 108 -10.93 -12.76 1.04
CA GLU A 108 -11.29 -13.65 -0.09
C GLU A 108 -12.59 -13.22 -0.76
N LEU A 109 -13.25 -12.16 -0.25
CA LEU A 109 -14.54 -11.72 -0.76
C LEU A 109 -14.39 -10.92 -2.07
N PRO A 110 -15.01 -11.32 -3.18
CA PRO A 110 -14.96 -10.57 -4.42
C PRO A 110 -15.80 -9.28 -4.35
N GLY A 111 -15.37 -8.27 -5.11
CA GLY A 111 -16.04 -6.98 -5.21
C GLY A 111 -15.66 -5.97 -4.11
N TYR A 112 -14.90 -6.35 -3.10
CA TYR A 112 -14.37 -5.44 -2.09
C TYR A 112 -12.96 -5.01 -2.47
N CYS A 113 -12.76 -3.70 -2.63
CA CYS A 113 -11.45 -3.14 -2.99
C CYS A 113 -10.67 -2.78 -1.72
N LEU A 114 -9.66 -3.57 -1.39
CA LEU A 114 -8.75 -3.30 -0.29
C LEU A 114 -7.80 -2.17 -0.67
N CYS A 115 -7.74 -1.10 0.09
CA CYS A 115 -6.98 0.10 -0.21
C CYS A 115 -6.08 0.54 0.95
N ILE A 116 -4.86 0.92 0.64
CA ILE A 116 -3.89 1.51 1.58
C ILE A 116 -3.54 2.92 1.13
N SER A 117 -3.61 3.86 2.07
CA SER A 117 -3.31 5.29 1.87
C SER A 117 -1.85 5.57 2.19
N THR A 118 -1.10 6.16 1.28
CA THR A 118 0.32 6.46 1.49
C THR A 118 0.72 7.84 0.95
N ALA A 119 1.71 8.44 1.59
CA ALA A 119 2.51 9.53 1.07
C ALA A 119 3.92 9.32 1.64
N ASP A 120 4.80 8.67 0.87
CA ASP A 120 6.14 8.18 1.16
C ASP A 120 6.23 6.77 1.77
N CYS A 121 5.32 6.34 2.65
CA CYS A 121 5.28 4.95 3.12
C CYS A 121 5.04 3.97 1.97
N ILE A 122 5.45 2.72 2.15
CA ILE A 122 5.40 1.70 1.09
C ILE A 122 4.08 0.92 1.17
N PRO A 123 3.22 0.97 0.15
CA PRO A 123 2.11 0.03 0.05
C PRO A 123 2.61 -1.31 -0.50
N VAL A 124 2.16 -2.42 0.09
CA VAL A 124 2.45 -3.77 -0.39
C VAL A 124 1.13 -4.47 -0.65
N LEU A 125 0.91 -4.86 -1.92
CA LEU A 125 -0.29 -5.55 -2.38
C LEU A 125 0.05 -7.01 -2.65
N LEU A 126 -0.73 -7.94 -2.09
CA LEU A 126 -0.49 -9.38 -2.17
C LEU A 126 -1.70 -10.06 -2.81
N TYR A 127 -1.44 -11.07 -3.64
CA TYR A 127 -2.45 -11.91 -4.27
C TYR A 127 -2.03 -13.37 -4.25
N ASP A 128 -2.89 -14.23 -3.74
CA ASP A 128 -2.79 -15.68 -3.91
C ASP A 128 -3.77 -16.12 -5.01
N PRO A 129 -3.27 -16.46 -6.22
CA PRO A 129 -4.13 -16.89 -7.32
C PRO A 129 -4.75 -18.27 -7.12
N THR A 130 -4.17 -19.10 -6.24
CA THR A 130 -4.66 -20.45 -5.95
C THR A 130 -5.82 -20.42 -4.98
N LYS A 131 -5.74 -19.59 -3.94
CA LYS A 131 -6.76 -19.45 -2.90
C LYS A 131 -7.75 -18.32 -3.18
N GLN A 132 -7.48 -17.47 -4.18
CA GLN A 132 -8.28 -16.28 -4.47
C GLN A 132 -8.36 -15.35 -3.26
N VAL A 133 -7.21 -15.07 -2.64
CA VAL A 133 -7.09 -14.20 -1.46
C VAL A 133 -6.22 -13.01 -1.82
N ILE A 134 -6.64 -11.82 -1.41
CA ILE A 134 -5.91 -10.57 -1.58
C ILE A 134 -5.60 -9.93 -0.25
N ALA A 135 -4.50 -9.18 -0.21
CA ALA A 135 -4.15 -8.35 0.95
C ALA A 135 -3.52 -7.04 0.51
N ALA A 136 -3.67 -6.02 1.35
CA ALA A 136 -3.01 -4.73 1.20
C ALA A 136 -2.41 -4.31 2.54
N ALA A 137 -1.12 -3.96 2.56
CA ALA A 137 -0.39 -3.61 3.77
C ALA A 137 0.30 -2.25 3.65
N HIS A 138 0.20 -1.44 4.70
CA HIS A 138 0.89 -0.17 4.87
C HIS A 138 2.24 -0.39 5.56
N ALA A 139 3.31 -0.44 4.81
CA ALA A 139 4.66 -0.64 5.31
C ALA A 139 5.43 0.70 5.41
N GLY A 140 5.01 1.60 6.29
CA GLY A 140 5.86 2.68 6.77
C GLY A 140 7.06 2.12 7.53
N TRP A 141 8.05 2.94 7.92
CA TRP A 141 9.27 2.43 8.56
C TRP A 141 8.98 1.64 9.85
N ARG A 142 8.01 2.08 10.68
CA ARG A 142 7.59 1.36 11.89
C ARG A 142 6.96 0.01 11.57
N GLY A 143 6.03 -0.02 10.62
CA GLY A 143 5.40 -1.24 10.12
C GLY A 143 6.42 -2.21 9.50
N THR A 144 7.38 -1.69 8.74
CA THR A 144 8.48 -2.47 8.14
C THR A 144 9.34 -3.11 9.23
N VAL A 145 9.80 -2.34 10.23
CA VAL A 145 10.53 -2.85 11.39
C VAL A 145 9.71 -3.88 12.16
N GLY A 146 8.42 -3.60 12.38
CA GLY A 146 7.46 -4.48 13.05
C GLY A 146 7.05 -5.71 12.22
N LYS A 147 7.63 -5.89 11.01
CA LYS A 147 7.42 -7.05 10.13
C LYS A 147 5.97 -7.20 9.65
N ILE A 148 5.29 -6.09 9.33
CA ILE A 148 3.88 -6.12 8.92
C ILE A 148 3.64 -7.02 7.70
N VAL A 149 4.53 -7.01 6.71
CA VAL A 149 4.42 -7.86 5.50
C VAL A 149 4.52 -9.34 5.87
N ALA A 150 5.48 -9.71 6.70
CA ALA A 150 5.64 -11.08 7.19
C ALA A 150 4.43 -11.54 8.01
N LYS A 151 3.90 -10.68 8.88
CA LYS A 151 2.68 -10.95 9.65
C LYS A 151 1.46 -11.12 8.74
N THR A 152 1.36 -10.31 7.68
CA THR A 152 0.27 -10.44 6.70
C THR A 152 0.33 -11.79 5.99
N LEU A 153 1.53 -12.23 5.54
CA LEU A 153 1.74 -13.56 4.96
C LEU A 153 1.35 -14.67 5.94
N ALA A 154 1.72 -14.54 7.22
CA ALA A 154 1.36 -15.52 8.25
C ALA A 154 -0.15 -15.66 8.42
N VAL A 155 -0.90 -14.54 8.44
CA VAL A 155 -2.38 -14.58 8.50
C VAL A 155 -2.98 -15.18 7.22
N MET A 156 -2.44 -14.86 6.03
CA MET A 156 -2.88 -15.48 4.77
C MET A 156 -2.69 -17.01 4.82
N LYS A 157 -1.55 -17.48 5.35
CA LYS A 157 -1.28 -18.90 5.51
C LYS A 157 -2.20 -19.56 6.52
N GLU A 158 -2.31 -18.99 7.71
CA GLU A 158 -3.08 -19.56 8.81
C GLU A 158 -4.58 -19.64 8.50
N ARG A 159 -5.14 -18.55 7.94
CA ARG A 159 -6.58 -18.42 7.74
C ARG A 159 -7.08 -19.00 6.43
N TYR A 160 -6.25 -18.94 5.36
CA TYR A 160 -6.67 -19.32 4.00
C TYR A 160 -5.84 -20.47 3.40
N ALA A 161 -4.88 -21.00 4.16
CA ALA A 161 -3.93 -22.00 3.69
C ALA A 161 -3.17 -21.56 2.42
N SER A 162 -2.86 -20.26 2.32
CA SER A 162 -2.01 -19.71 1.27
C SER A 162 -0.58 -20.23 1.42
N GLU A 163 0.04 -20.58 0.29
CA GLU A 163 1.46 -20.97 0.26
C GLU A 163 2.29 -19.80 -0.29
N GLU A 164 3.31 -19.39 0.44
CA GLU A 164 4.12 -18.21 0.12
C GLU A 164 4.73 -18.26 -1.29
N LYS A 165 5.09 -19.47 -1.77
CA LYS A 165 5.63 -19.68 -3.12
C LYS A 165 4.68 -19.28 -4.25
N ASP A 166 3.36 -19.29 -4.00
CA ASP A 166 2.31 -19.00 -4.97
C ASP A 166 1.90 -17.53 -4.95
N ILE A 167 2.19 -16.81 -3.86
CA ILE A 167 1.83 -15.40 -3.69
C ILE A 167 2.54 -14.52 -4.70
N LYS A 168 1.78 -13.59 -5.29
CA LYS A 168 2.26 -12.47 -6.10
C LYS A 168 2.25 -11.21 -5.24
N ALA A 169 3.35 -10.46 -5.26
CA ALA A 169 3.54 -9.28 -4.43
C ALA A 169 3.92 -8.07 -5.28
N CYS A 170 3.21 -6.95 -5.08
CA CYS A 170 3.54 -5.67 -5.68
C CYS A 170 3.90 -4.67 -4.57
N ILE A 171 5.12 -4.16 -4.60
CA ILE A 171 5.63 -3.12 -3.71
C ILE A 171 5.49 -1.80 -4.46
N GLY A 172 4.60 -0.92 -3.99
CA GLY A 172 4.16 0.26 -4.71
C GLY A 172 5.06 1.48 -4.59
N PRO A 173 4.60 2.63 -5.15
CA PRO A 173 5.29 3.91 -5.04
C PRO A 173 5.48 4.32 -3.58
N GLY A 174 6.65 4.89 -3.27
CA GLY A 174 6.99 5.37 -1.93
C GLY A 174 8.31 6.11 -1.93
N ILE A 175 8.86 6.45 -0.76
CA ILE A 175 10.11 7.19 -0.67
C ILE A 175 11.30 6.27 -0.95
N SER A 176 12.22 6.72 -1.83
CA SER A 176 13.42 5.95 -2.19
C SER A 176 14.52 6.04 -1.13
N LEU A 177 15.49 5.11 -1.19
CA LEU A 177 16.73 5.16 -0.41
C LEU A 177 17.37 6.55 -0.46
N ALA A 178 17.50 7.15 -1.63
CA ALA A 178 18.14 8.45 -1.81
C ALA A 178 17.40 9.61 -1.11
N ALA A 179 16.09 9.48 -0.88
CA ALA A 179 15.28 10.54 -0.29
C ALA A 179 14.89 10.26 1.18
N PHE A 180 15.00 9.02 1.65
CA PHE A 180 14.59 8.63 3.00
C PHE A 180 15.76 8.73 3.99
N GLU A 181 16.15 9.98 4.27
CA GLU A 181 17.09 10.32 5.33
C GLU A 181 16.46 10.11 6.71
N VAL A 182 17.21 9.50 7.63
CA VAL A 182 16.77 9.16 8.99
C VAL A 182 17.87 9.43 10.02
N GLY A 183 17.47 9.56 11.29
CA GLY A 183 18.41 9.62 12.42
C GLY A 183 19.01 8.26 12.78
N ASP A 184 20.03 8.30 13.65
CA ASP A 184 20.71 7.09 14.13
C ASP A 184 19.73 6.16 14.88
N GLU A 185 18.72 6.70 15.56
CA GLU A 185 17.70 5.94 16.29
C GLU A 185 16.85 5.04 15.37
N VAL A 186 16.53 5.49 14.17
CA VAL A 186 15.79 4.69 13.18
C VAL A 186 16.69 3.59 12.61
N TYR A 187 17.94 3.94 12.27
CA TYR A 187 18.93 2.97 11.81
C TYR A 187 19.13 1.85 12.83
N GLU A 188 19.35 2.20 14.11
CA GLU A 188 19.54 1.21 15.18
C GLU A 188 18.30 0.35 15.42
N THR A 189 17.11 0.91 15.23
CA THR A 189 15.85 0.14 15.33
C THR A 189 15.79 -0.95 14.26
N PHE A 190 16.14 -0.65 13.00
CA PHE A 190 16.24 -1.65 11.93
C PHE A 190 17.32 -2.70 12.21
N ARG A 191 18.50 -2.26 12.65
CA ARG A 191 19.62 -3.16 12.98
C ARG A 191 19.22 -4.14 14.07
N THR A 192 18.62 -3.66 15.14
CA THR A 192 18.18 -4.46 16.29
C THR A 192 17.05 -5.43 15.91
N ALA A 193 16.18 -5.04 14.96
CA ALA A 193 15.14 -5.90 14.41
C ALA A 193 15.66 -6.99 13.43
N GLY A 194 16.99 -7.05 13.26
CA GLY A 194 17.66 -8.11 12.48
C GLY A 194 17.65 -7.92 10.96
N PHE A 195 17.51 -6.69 10.48
CA PHE A 195 17.70 -6.41 9.06
C PHE A 195 19.19 -6.41 8.66
N ASP A 196 19.52 -6.90 7.47
CA ASP A 196 20.86 -6.75 6.91
C ASP A 196 21.06 -5.31 6.43
N MET A 197 21.62 -4.50 7.31
CA MET A 197 21.84 -3.07 7.08
C MET A 197 22.74 -2.77 5.88
N ARG A 198 23.60 -3.71 5.48
CA ARG A 198 24.46 -3.55 4.28
C ARG A 198 23.64 -3.54 2.99
N ARG A 199 22.45 -4.14 3.03
CA ARG A 199 21.54 -4.20 1.88
C ARG A 199 20.54 -3.05 1.83
N ILE A 200 20.11 -2.57 2.99
CA ILE A 200 19.00 -1.61 3.07
C ILE A 200 19.42 -0.22 3.53
N ALA A 201 20.68 -0.01 3.94
CA ALA A 201 21.09 1.28 4.47
C ALA A 201 22.35 1.82 3.78
N ARG A 202 22.43 3.15 3.69
CA ARG A 202 23.60 3.88 3.23
C ARG A 202 23.87 5.05 4.18
N LYS A 203 25.12 5.27 4.56
CA LYS A 203 25.56 6.43 5.33
C LYS A 203 26.05 7.51 4.36
N GLU A 204 25.48 8.68 4.46
CA GLU A 204 25.98 9.93 3.92
C GLU A 204 26.29 10.87 5.11
N GLU A 205 25.82 12.10 5.13
CA GLU A 205 25.84 12.90 6.38
C GLU A 205 24.97 12.24 7.45
N LYS A 206 23.79 11.77 7.05
CA LYS A 206 22.88 10.94 7.86
C LYS A 206 22.67 9.57 7.24
N TRP A 207 21.92 8.73 7.92
CA TRP A 207 21.52 7.44 7.38
C TRP A 207 20.39 7.59 6.37
N HIS A 208 20.43 6.76 5.35
CA HIS A 208 19.34 6.54 4.41
C HIS A 208 18.93 5.09 4.45
N ILE A 209 17.62 4.80 4.38
CA ILE A 209 17.10 3.43 4.44
C ILE A 209 16.23 3.15 3.22
N ASP A 210 16.44 1.97 2.60
CA ASP A 210 15.65 1.44 1.51
C ASP A 210 14.48 0.62 2.07
N LEU A 211 13.31 1.25 2.13
CA LEU A 211 12.10 0.56 2.58
C LEU A 211 11.58 -0.42 1.52
N TRP A 212 11.84 -0.20 0.23
CA TRP A 212 11.46 -1.15 -0.81
C TRP A 212 12.24 -2.46 -0.64
N GLU A 213 13.57 -2.38 -0.56
CA GLU A 213 14.41 -3.57 -0.38
C GLU A 213 14.15 -4.24 0.98
N ALA A 214 13.92 -3.46 2.05
CA ALA A 214 13.58 -4.00 3.36
C ALA A 214 12.31 -4.88 3.32
N ASN A 215 11.26 -4.43 2.64
CA ASN A 215 10.02 -5.22 2.48
C ASN A 215 10.18 -6.36 1.49
N ARG A 216 10.94 -6.16 0.40
CA ARG A 216 11.28 -7.23 -0.55
C ARG A 216 12.03 -8.37 0.13
N LEU A 217 12.97 -8.05 1.01
CA LEU A 217 13.71 -9.05 1.80
C LEU A 217 12.80 -9.83 2.76
N GLN A 218 11.81 -9.20 3.35
CA GLN A 218 10.81 -9.90 4.16
C GLN A 218 10.04 -10.92 3.31
N LEU A 219 9.55 -10.54 2.13
CA LEU A 219 8.86 -11.44 1.21
C LEU A 219 9.72 -12.65 0.83
N LEU A 220 10.97 -12.40 0.41
CA LEU A 220 11.91 -13.46 0.05
C LEU A 220 12.24 -14.39 1.22
N GLY A 221 12.49 -13.80 2.39
CA GLY A 221 12.80 -14.55 3.61
C GLY A 221 11.65 -15.46 4.10
N HIS A 222 10.42 -15.15 3.69
CA HIS A 222 9.23 -15.98 3.95
C HIS A 222 8.85 -16.91 2.81
N GLY A 223 9.65 -17.00 1.74
CA GLY A 223 9.44 -17.99 0.68
C GLY A 223 8.67 -17.50 -0.55
N VAL A 224 8.32 -16.21 -0.63
CA VAL A 224 7.80 -15.63 -1.87
C VAL A 224 8.92 -15.63 -2.90
N LYS A 225 8.65 -16.16 -4.09
CA LYS A 225 9.67 -16.28 -5.17
C LYS A 225 10.02 -14.90 -5.73
N ALA A 226 11.28 -14.70 -6.10
CA ALA A 226 11.76 -13.41 -6.62
C ALA A 226 11.02 -12.96 -7.88
N GLU A 227 10.68 -13.88 -8.77
CA GLU A 227 9.90 -13.64 -9.98
C GLU A 227 8.43 -13.28 -9.70
N ASN A 228 7.97 -13.50 -8.48
CA ASN A 228 6.63 -13.13 -8.01
C ASN A 228 6.59 -11.77 -7.28
N ILE A 229 7.67 -11.01 -7.31
CA ILE A 229 7.76 -9.72 -6.64
C ILE A 229 8.04 -8.62 -7.67
N GLU A 230 7.12 -7.69 -7.83
CA GLU A 230 7.33 -6.45 -8.59
C GLU A 230 7.53 -5.28 -7.64
N VAL A 231 8.60 -4.49 -7.87
CA VAL A 231 8.85 -3.23 -7.16
C VAL A 231 8.60 -2.08 -8.13
N ALA A 232 7.74 -1.15 -7.76
CA ALA A 232 7.39 0.01 -8.59
C ALA A 232 8.60 0.90 -8.92
N GLY A 233 9.51 1.08 -7.96
CA GLY A 233 10.71 1.90 -8.13
C GLY A 233 10.43 3.39 -8.36
N ILE A 234 9.23 3.88 -8.00
CA ILE A 234 8.80 5.27 -8.19
C ILE A 234 8.89 6.00 -6.86
N CYS A 235 9.81 6.96 -6.76
CA CYS A 235 9.99 7.78 -5.57
C CYS A 235 8.95 8.89 -5.50
N THR A 236 8.07 8.86 -4.51
CA THR A 236 7.02 9.87 -4.30
C THR A 236 7.60 11.25 -3.99
N TYR A 237 8.70 11.32 -3.22
CA TYR A 237 9.40 12.56 -2.90
C TYR A 237 10.01 13.24 -4.13
N GLN A 238 10.63 12.47 -5.02
CA GLN A 238 11.26 13.01 -6.25
C GLN A 238 10.20 13.35 -7.31
N ASN A 239 9.13 12.55 -7.39
CA ASN A 239 8.04 12.73 -8.35
C ASN A 239 6.80 13.37 -7.69
N TYR A 240 7.00 14.38 -6.83
CA TYR A 240 5.92 15.02 -6.08
C TYR A 240 4.90 15.78 -6.95
N LEU A 241 5.23 16.03 -8.21
CA LEU A 241 4.27 16.58 -9.18
C LEU A 241 3.20 15.55 -9.57
N ASP A 242 3.54 14.25 -9.53
CA ASP A 242 2.64 13.15 -9.87
C ASP A 242 2.14 12.38 -8.65
N PHE A 243 2.80 12.51 -7.47
CA PHE A 243 2.46 11.77 -6.26
C PHE A 243 2.43 12.67 -5.03
N PHE A 244 1.61 12.34 -4.07
CA PHE A 244 1.68 12.97 -2.76
C PHE A 244 2.90 12.44 -1.99
N SER A 245 3.62 13.37 -1.33
CA SER A 245 4.75 13.08 -0.46
C SER A 245 4.65 13.90 0.82
N ALA A 246 4.49 13.24 1.95
CA ALA A 246 4.43 13.91 3.25
C ALA A 246 5.76 14.56 3.65
N ARG A 247 6.89 13.99 3.22
CA ARG A 247 8.23 14.56 3.40
C ARG A 247 8.39 15.90 2.64
N ARG A 248 7.72 16.02 1.48
CA ARG A 248 7.79 17.20 0.61
C ARG A 248 6.74 18.25 0.94
N LEU A 249 5.51 17.81 1.18
CA LEU A 249 4.32 18.67 1.30
C LEU A 249 3.85 18.86 2.75
N GLY A 250 4.46 18.14 3.69
CA GLY A 250 4.02 18.09 5.07
C GLY A 250 2.93 17.04 5.31
N ILE A 251 2.65 16.79 6.60
CA ILE A 251 1.69 15.73 7.00
C ILE A 251 0.25 16.07 6.62
N ARG A 252 -0.09 17.36 6.52
CA ARG A 252 -1.39 17.85 6.04
C ARG A 252 -1.35 17.99 4.52
N SER A 253 -1.33 16.86 3.83
CA SER A 253 -1.36 16.76 2.37
C SER A 253 -2.15 15.52 1.96
N GLY A 254 -2.45 15.40 0.67
CA GLY A 254 -3.16 14.24 0.13
C GLY A 254 -2.38 12.93 0.28
N ARG A 255 -3.08 11.85 0.00
CA ARG A 255 -2.53 10.48 -0.03
C ARG A 255 -2.81 9.83 -1.39
N ILE A 256 -1.84 9.13 -1.94
CA ILE A 256 -2.09 8.15 -2.99
C ILE A 256 -2.80 6.95 -2.38
N LEU A 257 -3.66 6.32 -3.15
CA LEU A 257 -4.36 5.10 -2.77
C LEU A 257 -3.83 3.94 -3.59
N SER A 258 -3.30 2.92 -2.94
CA SER A 258 -2.91 1.68 -3.61
C SER A 258 -3.93 0.61 -3.26
N GLY A 259 -4.51 -0.03 -4.27
CA GLY A 259 -5.64 -0.94 -4.07
C GLY A 259 -5.53 -2.25 -4.84
N ILE A 260 -6.22 -3.26 -4.29
CA ILE A 260 -6.37 -4.57 -4.92
C ILE A 260 -7.80 -5.09 -4.68
N MET A 261 -8.42 -5.69 -5.71
CA MET A 261 -9.79 -6.19 -5.66
C MET A 261 -9.91 -7.46 -6.48
N LEU A 262 -10.59 -8.48 -5.94
CA LEU A 262 -11.08 -9.63 -6.70
C LEU A 262 -12.36 -9.23 -7.44
N HIS A 263 -12.44 -9.54 -8.74
CA HIS A 263 -13.66 -9.32 -9.53
C HIS A 263 -14.73 -10.35 -9.14
N ARG A 264 -15.99 -9.95 -9.30
CA ARG A 264 -17.16 -10.84 -9.09
C ARG A 264 -17.38 -11.74 -10.27
#